data_3064a9ca246b197db34ce9efa4de3551
#
_entry.id   3064a9ca246b197db34ce9efa4de3551
#
_cell.length_a   1.000
_cell.length_b   1.000
_cell.length_c   1.000
_cell.angle_alpha   90.00
_cell.angle_beta   90.00
_cell.angle_gamma   90.00
#
_symmetry.space_group_name_H-M   'P 1'
#
loop_
_entity.id
_entity.type
_entity.pdbx_description
1 polymer ?
#
loop_
_entity_poly.entity_id
_entity_poly.type
_entity_poly.pdbx_seq_one_letter_code
_entity_poly.pdbx_strand_id
1 'polypeptide(L)'
;MEQPRRYGDRFTAHTAVVTGAASGIGAATAERLAQEGAAVVLADIDQERGTAVAERIGGEGGRARFVTADVSTEEGWERIAAAARDFGPVDVLVSNAYTVDVAPAHETSLDSWQRQLAVNLTGAFLGFKAVLDDLRARRGAVVLTSSVHAHKGIPGHPAYAASKGALLSLCGQLAVEYGPEVRVNAVLPGPILTAAWDRVSAEDRARSVAETAAGRFGTPEEVAAAIAFLGSHEATYITGASLLVDGGWSVVKSSA
;
A
#
# COMPACT_ATOMS: atom_id res chain seq x y z
N MET A 1 29.24 -2.66 -10.22
CA MET A 1 28.55 -2.45 -8.92
C MET A 1 27.84 -1.12 -9.05
N GLU A 2 26.50 -1.16 -9.15
CA GLU A 2 25.67 0.06 -9.10
C GLU A 2 25.86 0.69 -7.72
N GLN A 3 26.14 2.00 -7.68
CA GLN A 3 26.19 2.72 -6.41
C GLN A 3 24.79 2.70 -5.79
N PRO A 4 24.64 2.49 -4.47
CA PRO A 4 23.34 2.55 -3.80
C PRO A 4 22.71 3.92 -4.07
N ARG A 5 21.47 3.93 -4.57
CA ARG A 5 20.72 5.16 -4.78
C ARG A 5 20.59 5.88 -3.43
N ARG A 6 21.23 7.02 -3.27
CA ARG A 6 21.02 7.88 -2.11
C ARG A 6 19.73 8.65 -2.32
N TYR A 7 18.69 8.24 -1.61
CA TYR A 7 17.47 9.04 -1.48
C TYR A 7 17.72 10.16 -0.44
N GLY A 8 16.96 11.26 -0.55
CA GLY A 8 17.04 12.33 0.44
C GLY A 8 16.47 11.90 1.80
N ASP A 9 16.68 12.70 2.83
CA ASP A 9 16.29 12.41 4.23
C ASP A 9 14.87 12.92 4.54
N ARG A 10 13.90 12.68 3.65
CA ARG A 10 12.53 13.23 3.74
C ARG A 10 11.76 12.76 4.99
N PHE A 11 12.13 11.61 5.52
CA PHE A 11 11.45 10.99 6.66
C PHE A 11 12.33 10.87 7.91
N THR A 12 13.38 11.68 7.98
CA THR A 12 14.21 11.73 9.20
C THR A 12 13.36 12.07 10.42
N ALA A 13 13.50 11.29 11.49
CA ALA A 13 12.72 11.37 12.72
C ALA A 13 11.19 11.14 12.55
N HIS A 14 10.76 10.51 11.46
CA HIS A 14 9.39 10.06 11.27
C HIS A 14 9.22 8.59 11.63
N THR A 15 8.03 8.24 12.09
CA THR A 15 7.60 6.85 12.29
C THR A 15 6.57 6.50 11.21
N ALA A 16 6.82 5.44 10.46
CA ALA A 16 5.93 4.95 9.44
C ALA A 16 5.40 3.54 9.76
N VAL A 17 4.14 3.30 9.44
CA VAL A 17 3.52 1.96 9.49
C VAL A 17 3.19 1.54 8.07
N VAL A 18 3.64 0.35 7.67
CA VAL A 18 3.35 -0.25 6.36
C VAL A 18 2.72 -1.62 6.56
N THR A 19 1.51 -1.82 6.03
CA THR A 19 0.81 -3.12 6.08
C THR A 19 0.99 -3.91 4.80
N GLY A 20 0.92 -5.25 4.88
CA GLY A 20 1.25 -6.12 3.76
C GLY A 20 2.73 -6.00 3.37
N ALA A 21 3.59 -5.83 4.37
CA ALA A 21 4.99 -5.43 4.18
C ALA A 21 5.98 -6.61 4.06
N ALA A 22 5.49 -7.85 4.05
CA ALA A 22 6.34 -9.03 3.88
C ALA A 22 6.80 -9.25 2.43
N SER A 23 6.19 -8.57 1.44
CA SER A 23 6.53 -8.76 0.02
C SER A 23 6.07 -7.61 -0.87
N GLY A 24 6.51 -7.61 -2.12
CA GLY A 24 6.00 -6.77 -3.20
C GLY A 24 6.03 -5.28 -2.88
N ILE A 25 4.91 -4.58 -3.16
CA ILE A 25 4.80 -3.12 -2.99
C ILE A 25 5.03 -2.72 -1.52
N GLY A 26 4.49 -3.50 -0.56
CA GLY A 26 4.64 -3.20 0.86
C GLY A 26 6.09 -3.27 1.33
N ALA A 27 6.81 -4.33 0.96
CA ALA A 27 8.23 -4.49 1.28
C ALA A 27 9.08 -3.35 0.67
N ALA A 28 8.91 -3.10 -0.64
CA ALA A 28 9.61 -2.01 -1.32
C ALA A 28 9.30 -0.63 -0.71
N THR A 29 8.05 -0.42 -0.25
CA THR A 29 7.66 0.82 0.44
C THR A 29 8.36 0.95 1.79
N ALA A 30 8.39 -0.12 2.59
CA ALA A 30 9.08 -0.13 3.88
C ALA A 30 10.58 0.16 3.73
N GLU A 31 11.23 -0.48 2.77
CA GLU A 31 12.64 -0.24 2.41
C GLU A 31 12.85 1.21 1.97
N ARG A 32 12.01 1.72 1.09
CA ARG A 32 12.11 3.09 0.60
C ARG A 32 11.98 4.12 1.71
N LEU A 33 11.00 4.00 2.60
CA LEU A 33 10.79 4.91 3.71
C LEU A 33 11.97 4.86 4.70
N ALA A 34 12.50 3.65 4.97
CA ALA A 34 13.68 3.48 5.82
C ALA A 34 14.94 4.08 5.21
N GLN A 35 15.17 3.92 3.91
CA GLN A 35 16.28 4.53 3.17
C GLN A 35 16.22 6.05 3.17
N GLU A 36 15.03 6.64 3.37
CA GLU A 36 14.82 8.07 3.52
C GLU A 36 14.71 8.55 4.97
N GLY A 37 15.12 7.69 5.93
CA GLY A 37 15.32 8.06 7.33
C GLY A 37 14.18 7.72 8.29
N ALA A 38 13.08 7.12 7.83
CA ALA A 38 12.00 6.70 8.71
C ALA A 38 12.40 5.54 9.63
N ALA A 39 11.79 5.49 10.83
CA ALA A 39 11.64 4.25 11.56
C ALA A 39 10.36 3.56 11.07
N VAL A 40 10.45 2.31 10.62
CA VAL A 40 9.34 1.64 9.95
C VAL A 40 8.84 0.43 10.73
N VAL A 41 7.55 0.39 11.02
CA VAL A 41 6.86 -0.82 11.46
C VAL A 41 6.27 -1.53 10.26
N LEU A 42 6.73 -2.76 10.03
CA LEU A 42 6.24 -3.66 9.00
C LEU A 42 5.19 -4.58 9.61
N ALA A 43 3.98 -4.57 9.10
CA ALA A 43 2.91 -5.44 9.57
C ALA A 43 2.46 -6.41 8.47
N ASP A 44 2.42 -7.69 8.78
CA ASP A 44 1.97 -8.75 7.87
C ASP A 44 1.58 -10.00 8.68
N ILE A 45 0.87 -10.93 8.05
CA ILE A 45 0.62 -12.26 8.62
C ILE A 45 1.77 -13.24 8.37
N ASP A 46 2.62 -12.97 7.38
CA ASP A 46 3.78 -13.79 7.01
C ASP A 46 5.00 -13.40 7.84
N GLN A 47 5.17 -14.09 8.96
CA GLN A 47 6.23 -13.81 9.91
C GLN A 47 7.62 -14.02 9.31
N GLU A 48 7.82 -15.08 8.55
CA GLU A 48 9.14 -15.42 8.00
C GLU A 48 9.64 -14.35 7.04
N ARG A 49 8.84 -14.05 6.01
CA ARG A 49 9.20 -13.05 5.00
C ARG A 49 9.26 -11.64 5.59
N GLY A 50 8.32 -11.29 6.47
CA GLY A 50 8.31 -9.96 7.08
C GLY A 50 9.51 -9.71 7.98
N THR A 51 9.94 -10.71 8.77
CA THR A 51 11.17 -10.63 9.57
C THR A 51 12.40 -10.44 8.66
N ALA A 52 12.51 -11.21 7.58
CA ALA A 52 13.62 -11.07 6.63
C ALA A 52 13.70 -9.66 6.00
N VAL A 53 12.55 -9.02 5.71
CA VAL A 53 12.52 -7.62 5.23
C VAL A 53 13.04 -6.66 6.30
N ALA A 54 12.60 -6.81 7.54
CA ALA A 54 13.03 -5.95 8.63
C ALA A 54 14.55 -6.10 8.92
N GLU A 55 15.06 -7.33 8.88
CA GLU A 55 16.50 -7.61 9.04
C GLU A 55 17.33 -7.00 7.91
N ARG A 56 16.85 -7.05 6.67
CA ARG A 56 17.52 -6.43 5.52
C ARG A 56 17.60 -4.91 5.69
N ILE A 57 16.49 -4.27 6.09
CA ILE A 57 16.49 -2.82 6.39
C ILE A 57 17.51 -2.51 7.52
N GLY A 58 17.54 -3.31 8.59
CA GLY A 58 18.50 -3.15 9.67
C GLY A 58 19.95 -3.32 9.23
N GLY A 59 20.22 -4.31 8.35
CA GLY A 59 21.53 -4.57 7.77
C GLY A 59 22.06 -3.43 6.89
N GLU A 60 21.16 -2.63 6.31
CA GLU A 60 21.47 -1.41 5.54
C GLU A 60 21.56 -0.14 6.43
N GLY A 61 21.43 -0.27 7.75
CA GLY A 61 21.51 0.82 8.71
C GLY A 61 20.19 1.56 8.96
N GLY A 62 19.08 1.06 8.41
CA GLY A 62 17.73 1.58 8.67
C GLY A 62 17.16 1.10 10.01
N ARG A 63 16.07 1.72 10.44
CA ARG A 63 15.34 1.31 11.67
C ARG A 63 14.03 0.65 11.27
N ALA A 64 13.89 -0.64 11.56
CA ALA A 64 12.69 -1.40 11.22
C ALA A 64 12.31 -2.37 12.33
N ARG A 65 11.00 -2.63 12.47
CA ARG A 65 10.45 -3.68 13.34
C ARG A 65 9.32 -4.38 12.61
N PHE A 66 9.35 -5.70 12.60
CA PHE A 66 8.26 -6.51 12.09
C PHE A 66 7.26 -6.88 13.20
N VAL A 67 5.97 -6.88 12.86
CA VAL A 67 4.85 -7.27 13.72
C VAL A 67 3.96 -8.24 12.95
N THR A 68 3.83 -9.46 13.46
CA THR A 68 2.83 -10.42 12.93
C THR A 68 1.45 -9.96 13.36
N ALA A 69 0.63 -9.51 12.40
CA ALA A 69 -0.70 -8.99 12.67
C ALA A 69 -1.67 -9.22 11.51
N ASP A 70 -2.91 -9.57 11.84
CA ASP A 70 -4.03 -9.53 10.91
C ASP A 70 -4.68 -8.14 10.98
N VAL A 71 -4.59 -7.39 9.88
CA VAL A 71 -5.14 -6.03 9.76
C VAL A 71 -6.67 -6.00 9.79
N SER A 72 -7.34 -7.12 9.60
CA SER A 72 -8.80 -7.20 9.67
C SER A 72 -9.36 -7.17 11.10
N THR A 73 -8.49 -7.14 12.12
CA THR A 73 -8.85 -7.19 13.54
C THR A 73 -8.38 -5.97 14.32
N GLU A 74 -9.16 -5.53 15.31
CA GLU A 74 -8.75 -4.45 16.22
C GLU A 74 -7.50 -4.85 17.04
N GLU A 75 -7.42 -6.11 17.51
CA GLU A 75 -6.25 -6.63 18.22
C GLU A 75 -4.97 -6.56 17.38
N GLY A 76 -5.05 -6.86 16.09
CA GLY A 76 -3.92 -6.72 15.16
C GLY A 76 -3.43 -5.28 15.13
N TRP A 77 -4.33 -4.31 15.08
CA TRP A 77 -3.98 -2.90 15.06
C TRP A 77 -3.49 -2.36 16.41
N GLU A 78 -3.99 -2.87 17.53
CA GLU A 78 -3.42 -2.56 18.86
C GLU A 78 -1.94 -2.93 18.93
N ARG A 79 -1.58 -4.13 18.45
CA ARG A 79 -0.18 -4.57 18.40
C ARG A 79 0.69 -3.71 17.47
N ILE A 80 0.17 -3.39 16.28
CA ILE A 80 0.88 -2.55 15.32
C ILE A 80 1.12 -1.14 15.89
N ALA A 81 0.08 -0.50 16.45
CA ALA A 81 0.18 0.83 17.01
C ALA A 81 1.11 0.88 18.22
N ALA A 82 1.07 -0.12 19.10
CA ALA A 82 1.99 -0.23 20.24
C ALA A 82 3.44 -0.29 19.77
N ALA A 83 3.74 -1.15 18.79
CA ALA A 83 5.09 -1.28 18.23
C ALA A 83 5.58 0.00 17.54
N ALA A 84 4.66 0.75 16.90
CA ALA A 84 5.02 2.02 16.27
C ALA A 84 5.38 3.09 17.29
N ARG A 85 4.63 3.18 18.40
CA ARG A 85 4.87 4.15 19.48
C ARG A 85 6.19 3.94 20.20
N ASP A 86 6.80 2.76 20.15
CA ASP A 86 8.17 2.54 20.65
C ASP A 86 9.22 3.34 19.83
N PHE A 87 8.93 3.66 18.58
CA PHE A 87 9.75 4.54 17.74
C PHE A 87 9.36 6.01 17.88
N GLY A 88 8.10 6.28 18.18
CA GLY A 88 7.49 7.60 18.30
C GLY A 88 6.07 7.64 17.74
N PRO A 89 5.41 8.80 17.80
CA PRO A 89 4.09 8.98 17.19
C PRO A 89 4.13 8.68 15.69
N VAL A 90 3.07 8.09 15.15
CA VAL A 90 2.98 7.73 13.72
C VAL A 90 2.81 8.98 12.87
N ASP A 91 3.72 9.19 11.94
CA ASP A 91 3.68 10.27 10.94
C ASP A 91 3.07 9.81 9.61
N VAL A 92 3.31 8.53 9.24
CA VAL A 92 2.85 7.99 7.96
C VAL A 92 2.21 6.61 8.14
N LEU A 93 0.98 6.47 7.66
CA LEU A 93 0.31 5.17 7.54
C LEU A 93 0.19 4.78 6.07
N VAL A 94 0.76 3.64 5.70
CA VAL A 94 0.57 3.02 4.38
C VAL A 94 -0.29 1.77 4.53
N SER A 95 -1.56 1.88 4.12
CA SER A 95 -2.51 0.77 4.12
C SER A 95 -2.40 0.03 2.78
N ASN A 96 -1.60 -1.03 2.75
CA ASN A 96 -1.26 -1.77 1.54
C ASN A 96 -1.68 -3.24 1.59
N ALA A 97 -1.89 -3.84 2.77
CA ALA A 97 -2.32 -5.23 2.91
C ALA A 97 -3.58 -5.52 2.08
N TYR A 98 -3.58 -6.66 1.39
CA TYR A 98 -4.73 -7.11 0.63
C TYR A 98 -4.81 -8.62 0.55
N THR A 99 -6.00 -9.11 0.24
CA THR A 99 -6.24 -10.47 -0.21
C THR A 99 -7.16 -10.46 -1.44
N VAL A 100 -7.03 -11.47 -2.29
CA VAL A 100 -7.85 -11.66 -3.48
C VAL A 100 -8.10 -13.13 -3.73
N ASP A 101 -9.37 -13.46 -3.95
CA ASP A 101 -9.79 -14.73 -4.50
C ASP A 101 -10.39 -14.47 -5.89
N VAL A 102 -9.93 -15.22 -6.88
CA VAL A 102 -10.35 -15.02 -8.28
C VAL A 102 -11.48 -15.99 -8.60
N ALA A 103 -12.69 -15.46 -8.71
CA ALA A 103 -13.89 -16.20 -9.11
C ALA A 103 -14.92 -15.22 -9.70
N PRO A 104 -15.74 -15.65 -10.69
CA PRO A 104 -16.84 -14.82 -11.17
C PRO A 104 -17.87 -14.57 -10.06
N ALA A 105 -18.65 -13.48 -10.15
CA ALA A 105 -19.52 -13.00 -9.07
C ALA A 105 -20.52 -14.08 -8.57
N HIS A 106 -21.06 -14.88 -9.47
CA HIS A 106 -22.04 -15.94 -9.13
C HIS A 106 -21.40 -17.17 -8.43
N GLU A 107 -20.08 -17.30 -8.48
CA GLU A 107 -19.32 -18.37 -7.82
C GLU A 107 -18.59 -17.87 -6.56
N THR A 108 -18.52 -16.55 -6.36
CA THR A 108 -17.88 -15.96 -5.18
C THR A 108 -18.75 -16.26 -3.94
N SER A 109 -18.21 -17.02 -2.98
CA SER A 109 -18.91 -17.26 -1.73
C SER A 109 -19.02 -16.00 -0.87
N LEU A 110 -20.03 -15.94 0.00
CA LEU A 110 -20.17 -14.84 0.94
C LEU A 110 -18.97 -14.71 1.89
N ASP A 111 -18.40 -15.83 2.32
CA ASP A 111 -17.22 -15.84 3.19
C ASP A 111 -15.99 -15.24 2.49
N SER A 112 -15.74 -15.62 1.22
CA SER A 112 -14.67 -15.02 0.41
C SER A 112 -14.88 -13.52 0.20
N TRP A 113 -16.11 -13.11 -0.13
CA TRP A 113 -16.50 -11.72 -0.24
C TRP A 113 -16.20 -10.94 1.04
N GLN A 114 -16.70 -11.42 2.19
CA GLN A 114 -16.54 -10.77 3.48
C GLN A 114 -15.06 -10.70 3.90
N ARG A 115 -14.31 -11.77 3.70
CA ARG A 115 -12.87 -11.79 4.00
C ARG A 115 -12.10 -10.76 3.19
N GLN A 116 -12.37 -10.65 1.89
CA GLN A 116 -11.70 -9.66 1.05
C GLN A 116 -12.03 -8.24 1.49
N LEU A 117 -13.29 -7.94 1.82
CA LEU A 117 -13.66 -6.64 2.38
C LEU A 117 -13.04 -6.38 3.75
N ALA A 118 -13.00 -7.39 4.63
CA ALA A 118 -12.41 -7.25 5.96
C ALA A 118 -10.93 -6.88 5.89
N VAL A 119 -10.14 -7.54 5.04
CA VAL A 119 -8.71 -7.25 4.89
C VAL A 119 -8.49 -5.95 4.11
N ASN A 120 -9.12 -5.81 2.93
CA ASN A 120 -8.76 -4.76 1.97
C ASN A 120 -9.33 -3.39 2.33
N LEU A 121 -10.49 -3.35 2.99
CA LEU A 121 -11.22 -2.11 3.30
C LEU A 121 -11.33 -1.85 4.80
N THR A 122 -11.90 -2.82 5.56
CA THR A 122 -12.07 -2.64 7.01
C THR A 122 -10.71 -2.51 7.69
N GLY A 123 -9.70 -3.24 7.26
CA GLY A 123 -8.33 -3.10 7.75
C GLY A 123 -7.76 -1.70 7.58
N ALA A 124 -8.02 -1.04 6.46
CA ALA A 124 -7.61 0.36 6.25
C ALA A 124 -8.31 1.32 7.20
N PHE A 125 -9.61 1.14 7.41
CA PHE A 125 -10.39 1.92 8.37
C PHE A 125 -9.91 1.73 9.81
N LEU A 126 -9.69 0.48 10.24
CA LEU A 126 -9.19 0.17 11.59
C LEU A 126 -7.80 0.78 11.81
N GLY A 127 -6.95 0.71 10.79
CA GLY A 127 -5.62 1.30 10.86
C GLY A 127 -5.64 2.81 11.01
N PHE A 128 -6.45 3.47 10.22
CA PHE A 128 -6.65 4.91 10.37
C PHE A 128 -7.11 5.27 11.79
N LYS A 129 -8.13 4.56 12.31
CA LYS A 129 -8.65 4.76 13.67
C LYS A 129 -7.59 4.54 14.75
N ALA A 130 -6.75 3.51 14.62
CA ALA A 130 -5.76 3.13 15.62
C ALA A 130 -4.62 4.15 15.81
N VAL A 131 -4.28 4.89 14.75
CA VAL A 131 -3.15 5.85 14.75
C VAL A 131 -3.59 7.30 14.53
N LEU A 132 -4.90 7.59 14.55
CA LEU A 132 -5.44 8.92 14.25
C LEU A 132 -4.89 10.02 15.13
N ASP A 133 -4.81 9.79 16.44
CA ASP A 133 -4.32 10.81 17.39
C ASP A 133 -2.85 11.16 17.11
N ASP A 134 -2.03 10.15 16.78
CA ASP A 134 -0.64 10.34 16.37
C ASP A 134 -0.56 11.16 15.07
N LEU A 135 -1.33 10.76 14.03
CA LEU A 135 -1.39 11.45 12.75
C LEU A 135 -1.80 12.93 12.92
N ARG A 136 -2.80 13.22 13.76
CA ARG A 136 -3.22 14.59 14.05
C ARG A 136 -2.12 15.41 14.71
N ALA A 137 -1.50 14.84 15.75
CA ALA A 137 -0.42 15.51 16.49
C ALA A 137 0.79 15.83 15.59
N ARG A 138 1.03 14.98 14.58
CA ARG A 138 2.18 15.07 13.67
C ARG A 138 1.87 15.77 12.34
N ARG A 139 0.61 16.14 12.07
CA ARG A 139 0.12 16.56 10.75
C ARG A 139 0.50 15.56 9.67
N GLY A 140 0.25 14.30 9.97
CA GLY A 140 0.71 13.13 9.24
C GLY A 140 -0.01 12.89 7.92
N ALA A 141 0.34 11.79 7.30
CA ALA A 141 -0.21 11.38 6.02
C ALA A 141 -0.63 9.90 6.01
N VAL A 142 -1.73 9.63 5.32
CA VAL A 142 -2.20 8.28 5.01
C VAL A 142 -2.14 8.05 3.51
N VAL A 143 -1.57 6.93 3.10
CA VAL A 143 -1.57 6.48 1.71
C VAL A 143 -2.26 5.13 1.61
N LEU A 144 -3.38 5.08 0.88
CA LEU A 144 -4.16 3.87 0.64
C LEU A 144 -3.72 3.23 -0.68
N THR A 145 -3.31 1.98 -0.67
CA THR A 145 -3.00 1.24 -1.89
C THR A 145 -4.29 0.65 -2.46
N SER A 146 -4.89 1.37 -3.39
CA SER A 146 -6.01 0.91 -4.19
C SER A 146 -5.54 0.05 -5.39
N SER A 147 -6.13 0.18 -6.55
CA SER A 147 -5.78 -0.52 -7.79
C SER A 147 -6.50 0.12 -8.96
N VAL A 148 -6.02 -0.12 -10.18
CA VAL A 148 -6.77 0.17 -11.43
C VAL A 148 -8.13 -0.55 -11.47
N HIS A 149 -8.30 -1.66 -10.74
CA HIS A 149 -9.57 -2.35 -10.56
C HIS A 149 -10.66 -1.49 -9.89
N ALA A 150 -10.30 -0.38 -9.24
CA ALA A 150 -11.27 0.58 -8.71
C ALA A 150 -12.08 1.29 -9.82
N HIS A 151 -11.53 1.37 -11.02
CA HIS A 151 -12.12 2.04 -12.17
C HIS A 151 -12.40 1.13 -13.36
N LYS A 152 -11.75 -0.03 -13.41
CA LYS A 152 -11.80 -0.94 -14.55
C LYS A 152 -12.26 -2.32 -14.12
N GLY A 153 -13.29 -2.85 -14.77
CA GLY A 153 -13.76 -4.21 -14.55
C GLY A 153 -12.80 -5.22 -15.17
N ILE A 154 -12.28 -6.12 -14.35
CA ILE A 154 -11.48 -7.27 -14.78
C ILE A 154 -12.22 -8.54 -14.34
N PRO A 155 -12.47 -9.50 -15.23
CA PRO A 155 -13.22 -10.71 -14.88
C PRO A 155 -12.64 -11.44 -13.67
N GLY A 156 -13.51 -12.02 -12.85
CA GLY A 156 -13.11 -12.83 -11.70
C GLY A 156 -12.72 -12.06 -10.43
N HIS A 157 -12.90 -10.74 -10.38
CA HIS A 157 -12.44 -9.93 -9.23
C HIS A 157 -13.54 -9.09 -8.56
N PRO A 158 -14.77 -9.59 -8.33
CA PRO A 158 -15.88 -8.75 -7.87
C PRO A 158 -15.65 -8.11 -6.51
N ALA A 159 -15.24 -8.89 -5.51
CA ALA A 159 -14.98 -8.39 -4.14
C ALA A 159 -13.72 -7.50 -4.08
N TYR A 160 -12.68 -7.89 -4.80
CA TYR A 160 -11.46 -7.10 -4.90
C TYR A 160 -11.73 -5.72 -5.51
N ALA A 161 -12.38 -5.67 -6.67
CA ALA A 161 -12.73 -4.42 -7.33
C ALA A 161 -13.63 -3.53 -6.46
N ALA A 162 -14.66 -4.11 -5.81
CA ALA A 162 -15.52 -3.40 -4.88
C ALA A 162 -14.71 -2.79 -3.72
N SER A 163 -13.82 -3.58 -3.08
CA SER A 163 -12.97 -3.10 -1.99
C SER A 163 -12.03 -1.97 -2.43
N LYS A 164 -11.43 -2.08 -3.62
CA LYS A 164 -10.49 -1.07 -4.15
C LYS A 164 -11.20 0.21 -4.59
N GLY A 165 -12.43 0.10 -5.11
CA GLY A 165 -13.29 1.26 -5.37
C GLY A 165 -13.73 1.96 -4.08
N ALA A 166 -14.10 1.19 -3.05
CA ALA A 166 -14.49 1.73 -1.74
C ALA A 166 -13.33 2.48 -1.06
N LEU A 167 -12.06 2.06 -1.24
CA LEU A 167 -10.91 2.80 -0.72
C LEU A 167 -10.79 4.21 -1.32
N LEU A 168 -11.18 4.43 -2.57
CA LEU A 168 -11.16 5.77 -3.17
C LEU A 168 -12.21 6.68 -2.55
N SER A 169 -13.41 6.14 -2.32
CA SER A 169 -14.47 6.88 -1.61
C SER A 169 -14.06 7.20 -0.17
N LEU A 170 -13.48 6.23 0.54
CA LEU A 170 -12.94 6.41 1.90
C LEU A 170 -11.82 7.46 1.92
N CYS A 171 -10.92 7.44 0.93
CA CYS A 171 -9.85 8.43 0.79
C CYS A 171 -10.40 9.86 0.76
N GLY A 172 -11.39 10.13 -0.11
CA GLY A 172 -12.03 11.45 -0.21
C GLY A 172 -12.74 11.86 1.07
N GLN A 173 -13.47 10.92 1.70
CA GLN A 173 -14.17 11.18 2.96
C GLN A 173 -13.19 11.56 4.09
N LEU A 174 -12.15 10.75 4.30
CA LEU A 174 -11.17 11.01 5.36
C LEU A 174 -10.37 12.29 5.11
N ALA A 175 -10.04 12.60 3.86
CA ALA A 175 -9.34 13.84 3.50
C ALA A 175 -10.12 15.09 3.87
N VAL A 176 -11.45 15.08 3.69
CA VAL A 176 -12.34 16.22 4.03
C VAL A 176 -12.59 16.28 5.54
N GLU A 177 -12.81 15.13 6.18
CA GLU A 177 -13.20 15.07 7.59
C GLU A 177 -12.05 15.43 8.54
N TYR A 178 -10.79 15.07 8.16
CA TYR A 178 -9.63 15.23 9.01
C TYR A 178 -8.60 16.28 8.51
N GLY A 179 -8.89 16.93 7.38
CA GLY A 179 -8.10 18.10 6.96
C GLY A 179 -8.39 19.31 7.85
N PRO A 180 -7.41 20.20 8.09
CA PRO A 180 -6.04 20.22 7.55
C PRO A 180 -5.02 19.42 8.37
N GLU A 181 -5.44 18.65 9.38
CA GLU A 181 -4.55 17.98 10.31
C GLU A 181 -3.91 16.73 9.71
N VAL A 182 -4.68 15.97 8.88
CA VAL A 182 -4.23 14.72 8.26
C VAL A 182 -4.49 14.78 6.76
N ARG A 183 -3.48 14.43 5.97
CA ARG A 183 -3.63 14.24 4.52
C ARG A 183 -3.92 12.78 4.22
N VAL A 184 -4.87 12.51 3.35
CA VAL A 184 -5.20 11.15 2.93
C VAL A 184 -5.24 11.08 1.42
N ASN A 185 -4.42 10.20 0.83
CA ASN A 185 -4.34 10.00 -0.61
C ASN A 185 -4.35 8.51 -0.96
N ALA A 186 -4.59 8.19 -2.21
CA ALA A 186 -4.55 6.82 -2.72
C ALA A 186 -3.58 6.70 -3.89
N VAL A 187 -2.91 5.54 -4.01
CA VAL A 187 -2.23 5.11 -5.23
C VAL A 187 -3.01 4.00 -5.89
N LEU A 188 -3.03 3.99 -7.21
CA LEU A 188 -3.72 2.98 -8.03
C LEU A 188 -2.69 2.27 -8.91
N PRO A 189 -2.03 1.23 -8.41
CA PRO A 189 -1.12 0.43 -9.22
C PRO A 189 -1.85 -0.29 -10.35
N GLY A 190 -1.18 -0.37 -11.51
CA GLY A 190 -1.53 -1.24 -12.62
C GLY A 190 -0.85 -2.60 -12.53
N PRO A 191 -0.44 -3.20 -13.66
CA PRO A 191 0.33 -4.44 -13.67
C PRO A 191 1.73 -4.23 -13.09
N ILE A 192 1.93 -4.62 -11.83
CA ILE A 192 3.22 -4.53 -11.12
C ILE A 192 3.79 -5.93 -10.94
N LEU A 193 5.04 -6.14 -11.35
CA LEU A 193 5.70 -7.44 -11.28
C LEU A 193 5.99 -7.81 -9.81
N THR A 194 5.18 -8.68 -9.28
CA THR A 194 5.27 -9.25 -7.93
C THR A 194 5.05 -10.75 -7.98
N ALA A 195 5.24 -11.47 -6.88
CA ALA A 195 4.94 -12.91 -6.79
C ALA A 195 3.49 -13.27 -7.15
N ALA A 196 2.56 -12.32 -7.14
CA ALA A 196 1.19 -12.55 -7.61
C ALA A 196 1.14 -13.00 -9.09
N TRP A 197 2.13 -12.63 -9.89
CA TRP A 197 2.23 -13.01 -11.30
C TRP A 197 2.85 -14.41 -11.52
N ASP A 198 3.39 -15.06 -10.50
CA ASP A 198 4.04 -16.37 -10.67
C ASP A 198 3.07 -17.47 -11.11
N ARG A 199 1.78 -17.28 -10.78
CA ARG A 199 0.68 -18.19 -11.16
C ARG A 199 0.02 -17.83 -12.49
N VAL A 200 0.43 -16.74 -13.13
CA VAL A 200 -0.15 -16.25 -14.39
C VAL A 200 0.68 -16.78 -15.55
N SER A 201 0.01 -17.24 -16.62
CA SER A 201 0.69 -17.78 -17.81
C SER A 201 1.57 -16.74 -18.49
N ALA A 202 2.60 -17.19 -19.22
CA ALA A 202 3.47 -16.28 -19.98
C ALA A 202 2.69 -15.48 -21.03
N GLU A 203 1.66 -16.10 -21.65
CA GLU A 203 0.78 -15.44 -22.62
C GLU A 203 -0.04 -14.31 -21.98
N ASP A 204 -0.65 -14.56 -20.82
CA ASP A 204 -1.45 -13.54 -20.12
C ASP A 204 -0.56 -12.42 -19.57
N ARG A 205 0.67 -12.75 -19.13
CA ARG A 205 1.67 -11.73 -18.76
C ARG A 205 2.01 -10.84 -19.97
N ALA A 206 2.28 -11.44 -21.14
CA ALA A 206 2.58 -10.70 -22.36
C ALA A 206 1.41 -9.82 -22.79
N ARG A 207 0.17 -10.32 -22.66
CA ARG A 207 -1.05 -9.55 -22.93
C ARG A 207 -1.16 -8.34 -22.00
N SER A 208 -0.99 -8.53 -20.70
CA SER A 208 -1.02 -7.44 -19.71
C SER A 208 0.04 -6.37 -20.00
N VAL A 209 1.23 -6.76 -20.43
CA VAL A 209 2.29 -5.82 -20.85
C VAL A 209 1.88 -5.05 -22.11
N ALA A 210 1.33 -5.73 -23.11
CA ALA A 210 0.90 -5.10 -24.37
C ALA A 210 -0.21 -4.07 -24.17
N GLU A 211 -0.98 -4.18 -23.09
CA GLU A 211 -2.03 -3.22 -22.71
C GLU A 211 -1.48 -1.99 -21.96
N THR A 212 -0.18 -1.92 -21.68
CA THR A 212 0.43 -0.73 -21.06
C THR A 212 1.08 0.17 -22.12
N ALA A 213 0.97 1.48 -21.97
CA ALA A 213 1.70 2.42 -22.80
C ALA A 213 3.22 2.34 -22.58
N ALA A 214 3.63 1.95 -21.37
CA ALA A 214 5.04 1.76 -21.01
C ALA A 214 5.67 0.50 -21.63
N GLY A 215 4.88 -0.44 -22.18
CA GLY A 215 5.36 -1.67 -22.82
C GLY A 215 6.07 -2.65 -21.86
N ARG A 216 5.84 -2.54 -20.56
CA ARG A 216 6.41 -3.39 -19.52
C ARG A 216 5.57 -3.42 -18.27
N PHE A 217 5.83 -4.39 -17.40
CA PHE A 217 5.38 -4.30 -16.02
C PHE A 217 6.02 -3.11 -15.29
N GLY A 218 5.27 -2.51 -14.37
CA GLY A 218 5.87 -1.68 -13.34
C GLY A 218 6.60 -2.53 -12.29
N THR A 219 7.42 -1.88 -11.46
CA THR A 219 8.10 -2.53 -10.33
C THR A 219 7.51 -2.07 -9.00
N PRO A 220 7.63 -2.87 -7.92
CA PRO A 220 7.25 -2.44 -6.59
C PRO A 220 7.87 -1.10 -6.16
N GLU A 221 9.14 -0.86 -6.53
CA GLU A 221 9.89 0.34 -6.20
C GLU A 221 9.32 1.60 -6.89
N GLU A 222 8.74 1.46 -8.09
CA GLU A 222 8.07 2.57 -8.78
C GLU A 222 6.80 2.99 -8.03
N VAL A 223 6.04 2.03 -7.50
CA VAL A 223 4.88 2.32 -6.64
C VAL A 223 5.31 2.88 -5.29
N ALA A 224 6.35 2.31 -4.68
CA ALA A 224 6.93 2.80 -3.43
C ALA A 224 7.40 4.26 -3.53
N ALA A 225 7.95 4.67 -4.68
CA ALA A 225 8.33 6.06 -4.94
C ALA A 225 7.13 7.01 -4.90
N ALA A 226 6.01 6.62 -5.51
CA ALA A 226 4.77 7.39 -5.47
C ALA A 226 4.17 7.47 -4.05
N ILE A 227 4.20 6.35 -3.31
CA ILE A 227 3.75 6.29 -1.92
C ILE A 227 4.62 7.21 -1.04
N ALA A 228 5.94 7.13 -1.17
CA ALA A 228 6.87 7.99 -0.43
C ALA A 228 6.66 9.49 -0.76
N PHE A 229 6.42 9.85 -2.02
CA PHE A 229 6.06 11.22 -2.39
C PHE A 229 4.78 11.69 -1.69
N LEU A 230 3.69 10.92 -1.78
CA LEU A 230 2.40 11.29 -1.17
C LEU A 230 2.47 11.31 0.37
N GLY A 231 3.30 10.48 0.99
CA GLY A 231 3.55 10.46 2.44
C GLY A 231 4.42 11.62 2.93
N SER A 232 5.19 12.26 2.05
CA SER A 232 6.19 13.26 2.40
C SER A 232 5.64 14.69 2.51
N HIS A 233 6.49 15.60 2.99
CA HIS A 233 6.22 17.05 3.02
C HIS A 233 6.16 17.69 1.62
N GLU A 234 6.63 17.02 0.57
CA GLU A 234 6.52 17.52 -0.81
C GLU A 234 5.06 17.50 -1.31
N ALA A 235 4.19 16.70 -0.68
CA ALA A 235 2.77 16.58 -1.02
C ALA A 235 1.83 17.34 -0.07
N THR A 236 2.28 18.43 0.55
CA THR A 236 1.50 19.18 1.57
C THR A 236 0.20 19.78 1.06
N TYR A 237 0.07 20.02 -0.23
CA TYR A 237 -1.16 20.54 -0.85
C TYR A 237 -1.93 19.46 -1.63
N ILE A 238 -1.60 18.16 -1.39
CA ILE A 238 -2.26 17.02 -2.02
C ILE A 238 -2.97 16.22 -0.94
N THR A 239 -4.31 16.22 -0.97
CA THR A 239 -5.17 15.39 -0.12
C THR A 239 -6.45 15.04 -0.87
N GLY A 240 -7.00 13.86 -0.66
CA GLY A 240 -8.16 13.32 -1.38
C GLY A 240 -7.84 12.89 -2.82
N ALA A 241 -6.57 12.87 -3.21
CA ALA A 241 -6.15 12.54 -4.56
C ALA A 241 -5.97 11.02 -4.77
N SER A 242 -6.21 10.60 -6.02
CA SER A 242 -5.96 9.23 -6.50
C SER A 242 -4.91 9.28 -7.60
N LEU A 243 -3.73 8.73 -7.33
CA LEU A 243 -2.59 8.74 -8.25
C LEU A 243 -2.46 7.39 -8.96
N LEU A 244 -2.65 7.37 -10.28
CA LEU A 244 -2.38 6.21 -11.13
C LEU A 244 -0.87 5.95 -11.24
N VAL A 245 -0.47 4.69 -11.01
CA VAL A 245 0.91 4.20 -11.19
C VAL A 245 0.82 2.91 -12.00
N ASP A 246 0.45 3.03 -13.27
CA ASP A 246 -0.03 1.92 -14.09
C ASP A 246 0.62 1.81 -15.48
N GLY A 247 1.65 2.61 -15.74
CA GLY A 247 2.31 2.62 -17.05
C GLY A 247 1.39 3.02 -18.20
N GLY A 248 0.31 3.76 -17.89
CA GLY A 248 -0.69 4.19 -18.87
C GLY A 248 -1.73 3.13 -19.22
N TRP A 249 -1.78 2.00 -18.51
CA TRP A 249 -2.73 0.90 -18.76
C TRP A 249 -4.18 1.38 -18.79
N SER A 250 -4.58 2.26 -17.85
CA SER A 250 -5.97 2.75 -17.73
C SER A 250 -6.40 3.67 -18.87
N VAL A 251 -5.47 4.23 -19.64
CA VAL A 251 -5.74 5.23 -20.70
C VAL A 251 -5.41 4.72 -22.09
N VAL A 252 -4.75 3.57 -22.22
CA VAL A 252 -4.52 2.93 -23.52
C VAL A 252 -5.87 2.56 -24.14
N LYS A 253 -6.07 2.98 -25.37
CA LYS A 253 -7.20 2.59 -26.22
C LYS A 253 -6.65 1.98 -27.49
N SER A 254 -6.91 0.71 -27.74
CA SER A 254 -6.64 0.13 -29.05
C SER A 254 -7.62 0.75 -30.05
N SER A 255 -7.11 1.53 -31.00
CA SER A 255 -7.85 1.88 -32.19
C SER A 255 -7.68 0.74 -33.21
N ALA A 256 -8.79 0.18 -33.67
CA ALA A 256 -8.77 -0.77 -34.78
C ALA A 256 -8.23 -0.12 -36.04
#